data_c6436f0df387e2e4c719585e40bfe063
#
_entry.id   c6436f0df387e2e4c719585e40bfe063
#
_cell.length_a   1.000
_cell.length_b   1.000
_cell.length_c   1.000
_cell.angle_alpha   90.00
_cell.angle_beta   90.00
_cell.angle_gamma   90.00
#
_symmetry.space_group_name_H-M   'P 1'
#
loop_
_entity.id
_entity.type
_entity.pdbx_description
1 polymer ?
#
loop_
_entity_poly.entity_id
_entity_poly.type
_entity_poly.pdbx_seq_one_letter_code
_entity_poly.pdbx_strand_id
1 'polypeptide(L)'
;MNKQTLLACGLLLATTQVSAVIIDLRHEWLDDSKVHKDRVAISHRFDNGIGFTLEAKWRSGGDDPNKPFHDLVSDGTENTLNYQFRPVKPWFVQPGFTLESTDEKSIYKPFLMTGYEFDSGIYINARYRYEYTRESEAGKEDMKTNR
;
A
#
# COMPACT_ATOMS: atom_id res chain seq x y z
N MET A 1 -29.40 3.01 22.39
CA MET A 1 -28.36 3.40 21.42
C MET A 1 -27.23 2.38 21.49
N ASN A 2 -26.96 1.66 20.42
CA ASN A 2 -26.00 0.55 20.41
C ASN A 2 -24.55 1.12 20.45
N LYS A 3 -23.65 0.52 21.22
CA LYS A 3 -22.25 0.96 21.36
C LYS A 3 -21.52 1.02 20.00
N GLN A 4 -21.93 0.19 19.06
CA GLN A 4 -21.40 0.17 17.68
C GLN A 4 -21.81 1.41 16.87
N THR A 5 -22.99 1.95 17.07
CA THR A 5 -23.47 3.18 16.42
C THR A 5 -22.73 4.41 16.92
N LEU A 6 -22.34 4.42 18.18
CA LEU A 6 -21.52 5.50 18.78
C LEU A 6 -20.09 5.50 18.24
N LEU A 7 -19.51 4.32 17.96
CA LEU A 7 -18.16 4.20 17.40
C LEU A 7 -18.14 4.68 15.94
N ALA A 8 -19.17 4.34 15.15
CA ALA A 8 -19.31 4.79 13.76
C ALA A 8 -19.52 6.31 13.66
N CYS A 9 -20.33 6.90 14.53
CA CYS A 9 -20.53 8.35 14.62
C CYS A 9 -19.26 9.09 15.11
N GLY A 10 -18.49 8.48 16.02
CA GLY A 10 -17.23 9.05 16.53
C GLY A 10 -16.15 9.13 15.43
N LEU A 11 -16.08 8.15 14.54
CA LEU A 11 -15.17 8.15 13.41
C LEU A 11 -15.55 9.22 12.35
N LEU A 12 -16.84 9.48 12.17
CA LEU A 12 -17.31 10.50 11.22
C LEU A 12 -17.12 11.95 11.71
N LEU A 13 -17.03 12.18 13.03
CA LEU A 13 -16.86 13.51 13.60
C LEU A 13 -15.37 13.93 13.73
N ALA A 14 -14.43 13.02 13.53
CA ALA A 14 -12.98 13.31 13.59
C ALA A 14 -12.41 13.91 12.29
N THR A 15 -13.22 14.17 11.26
CA THR A 15 -12.77 14.60 9.93
C THR A 15 -13.02 16.08 9.65
N THR A 16 -12.60 16.99 10.53
CA THR A 16 -12.72 18.43 10.29
C THR A 16 -11.39 19.12 9.91
N GLN A 17 -10.42 18.37 9.42
CA GLN A 17 -9.27 18.96 8.72
C GLN A 17 -9.25 18.37 7.31
N VAL A 18 -9.35 19.26 6.32
CA VAL A 18 -9.36 18.92 4.89
C VAL A 18 -7.94 18.50 4.47
N SER A 19 -7.54 17.34 4.93
CA SER A 19 -6.39 16.63 4.38
C SER A 19 -6.95 15.60 3.41
N ALA A 20 -6.56 15.68 2.14
CA ALA A 20 -7.09 14.79 1.11
C ALA A 20 -6.76 13.33 1.43
N VAL A 21 -7.79 12.53 1.67
CA VAL A 21 -7.69 11.07 1.66
C VAL A 21 -7.76 10.62 0.20
N ILE A 22 -6.80 9.83 -0.23
CA ILE A 22 -6.76 9.26 -1.58
C ILE A 22 -7.26 7.83 -1.49
N ILE A 23 -8.23 7.50 -2.32
CA ILE A 23 -8.68 6.12 -2.54
C ILE A 23 -8.20 5.71 -3.93
N ASP A 24 -7.42 4.64 -3.99
CA ASP A 24 -6.94 4.03 -5.24
C ASP A 24 -7.65 2.69 -5.41
N LEU A 25 -8.31 2.53 -6.55
CA LEU A 25 -8.96 1.29 -6.95
C LEU A 25 -8.25 0.79 -8.21
N ARG A 26 -7.77 -0.44 -8.19
CA ARG A 26 -7.08 -1.03 -9.32
C ARG A 26 -7.63 -2.41 -9.63
N HIS A 27 -7.84 -2.62 -10.91
CA HIS A 27 -8.15 -3.92 -11.49
C HIS A 27 -7.06 -4.25 -12.52
N GLU A 28 -6.47 -5.43 -12.41
CA GLU A 28 -5.40 -5.92 -13.30
C GLU A 28 -5.80 -7.27 -13.87
N TRP A 29 -5.51 -7.47 -15.14
CA TRP A 29 -5.56 -8.75 -15.82
C TRP A 29 -4.14 -9.25 -16.04
N LEU A 30 -3.83 -10.43 -15.52
CA LEU A 30 -2.54 -11.10 -15.72
C LEU A 30 -2.68 -12.12 -16.84
N ASP A 31 -2.14 -11.77 -18.03
CA ASP A 31 -2.29 -12.61 -19.22
C ASP A 31 -1.58 -13.96 -19.08
N ASP A 32 -0.42 -14.00 -18.42
CA ASP A 32 0.35 -15.25 -18.24
C ASP A 32 -0.39 -16.26 -17.36
N SER A 33 -0.98 -15.82 -16.25
CA SER A 33 -1.69 -16.68 -15.30
C SER A 33 -3.19 -16.77 -15.52
N LYS A 34 -3.73 -15.95 -16.46
CA LYS A 34 -5.17 -15.82 -16.71
C LYS A 34 -6.00 -15.54 -15.46
N VAL A 35 -5.49 -14.65 -14.62
CA VAL A 35 -6.09 -14.29 -13.32
C VAL A 35 -6.37 -12.78 -13.27
N HIS A 36 -7.53 -12.42 -12.75
CA HIS A 36 -7.84 -11.04 -12.38
C HIS A 36 -7.34 -10.76 -10.96
N LYS A 37 -6.73 -9.59 -10.77
CA LYS A 37 -6.32 -9.06 -9.49
C LYS A 37 -6.98 -7.73 -9.21
N ASP A 38 -7.46 -7.57 -8.00
CA ASP A 38 -8.12 -6.38 -7.52
C ASP A 38 -7.38 -5.82 -6.32
N ARG A 39 -7.33 -4.49 -6.24
CA ARG A 39 -6.69 -3.78 -5.15
C ARG A 39 -7.49 -2.57 -4.76
N VAL A 40 -7.64 -2.39 -3.46
CA VAL A 40 -8.17 -1.16 -2.85
C VAL A 40 -7.12 -0.62 -1.91
N ALA A 41 -6.73 0.64 -2.08
CA ALA A 41 -5.83 1.32 -1.18
C ALA A 41 -6.43 2.64 -0.68
N ILE A 42 -6.18 2.94 0.59
CA ILE A 42 -6.49 4.21 1.22
C ILE A 42 -5.20 4.84 1.69
N SER A 43 -4.92 6.04 1.24
CA SER A 43 -3.71 6.79 1.58
C SER A 43 -4.04 8.14 2.15
N HIS A 44 -3.23 8.58 3.10
CA HIS A 44 -3.29 9.91 3.64
C HIS A 44 -1.89 10.43 3.99
N ARG A 45 -1.69 11.74 3.81
CA ARG A 45 -0.49 12.44 4.28
C ARG A 45 -0.90 13.61 5.14
N PHE A 46 -0.37 13.63 6.36
CA PHE A 46 -0.53 14.73 7.29
C PHE A 46 0.38 15.91 6.94
N ASP A 47 0.01 17.10 7.38
CA ASP A 47 0.79 18.33 7.15
C ASP A 47 2.21 18.27 7.74
N ASN A 48 2.41 17.47 8.78
CA ASN A 48 3.72 17.21 9.38
C ASN A 48 4.63 16.29 8.54
N GLY A 49 4.17 15.84 7.37
CA GLY A 49 4.94 15.00 6.45
C GLY A 49 4.77 13.49 6.66
N ILE A 50 4.14 13.04 7.74
CA ILE A 50 3.82 11.63 7.96
C ILE A 50 2.77 11.21 6.94
N GLY A 51 2.98 10.08 6.28
CA GLY A 51 2.04 9.49 5.34
C GLY A 51 1.85 8.01 5.64
N PHE A 52 0.63 7.52 5.42
CA PHE A 52 0.33 6.10 5.47
C PHE A 52 -0.46 5.66 4.24
N THR A 53 -0.36 4.39 3.92
CA THR A 53 -1.18 3.70 2.94
C THR A 53 -1.59 2.35 3.50
N LEU A 54 -2.87 2.05 3.45
CA LEU A 54 -3.44 0.75 3.78
C LEU A 54 -3.99 0.17 2.49
N GLU A 55 -3.54 -1.02 2.13
CA GLU A 55 -3.90 -1.69 0.89
C GLU A 55 -4.37 -3.12 1.16
N ALA A 56 -5.47 -3.50 0.53
CA ALA A 56 -5.96 -4.86 0.49
C ALA A 56 -6.00 -5.35 -0.96
N LYS A 57 -5.60 -6.60 -1.15
CA LYS A 57 -5.46 -7.24 -2.45
C LYS A 57 -6.28 -8.51 -2.51
N TRP A 58 -6.90 -8.75 -3.66
CA TRP A 58 -7.64 -9.97 -3.95
C TRP A 58 -7.29 -10.46 -5.35
N ARG A 59 -7.58 -11.72 -5.59
CA ARG A 59 -7.52 -12.35 -6.91
C ARG A 59 -8.75 -13.18 -7.16
N SER A 60 -9.14 -13.30 -8.42
CA SER A 60 -10.15 -14.27 -8.82
C SER A 60 -9.63 -15.69 -8.61
N GLY A 61 -10.50 -16.57 -8.15
CA GLY A 61 -10.18 -17.96 -7.82
C GLY A 61 -11.25 -18.92 -8.33
N GLY A 62 -11.36 -20.08 -7.65
CA GLY A 62 -12.36 -21.12 -7.98
C GLY A 62 -12.10 -21.81 -9.31
N ASP A 63 -13.17 -22.31 -9.91
CA ASP A 63 -13.12 -23.12 -11.15
C ASP A 63 -12.84 -22.29 -12.40
N ASP A 64 -13.05 -20.97 -12.35
CA ASP A 64 -12.85 -20.07 -13.48
C ASP A 64 -12.20 -18.73 -13.06
N PRO A 65 -10.89 -18.73 -12.74
CA PRO A 65 -10.16 -17.53 -12.33
C PRO A 65 -10.07 -16.46 -13.43
N ASN A 66 -10.43 -16.83 -14.67
CA ASN A 66 -10.51 -15.95 -15.82
C ASN A 66 -11.74 -15.01 -15.78
N LYS A 67 -12.68 -15.22 -14.87
CA LYS A 67 -13.80 -14.31 -14.67
C LYS A 67 -13.45 -13.23 -13.64
N PRO A 68 -13.67 -11.95 -13.96
CA PRO A 68 -13.46 -10.87 -13.01
C PRO A 68 -14.41 -11.01 -11.81
N PHE A 69 -13.88 -10.76 -10.62
CA PHE A 69 -14.63 -10.80 -9.34
C PHE A 69 -15.27 -12.17 -9.00
N HIS A 70 -14.79 -13.25 -9.60
CA HIS A 70 -15.28 -14.60 -9.35
C HIS A 70 -14.47 -15.26 -8.23
N ASP A 71 -15.17 -15.82 -7.23
CA ASP A 71 -14.60 -16.52 -6.07
C ASP A 71 -13.36 -15.81 -5.51
N LEU A 72 -13.54 -14.54 -5.10
CA LEU A 72 -12.45 -13.69 -4.64
C LEU A 72 -11.69 -14.32 -3.46
N VAL A 73 -10.41 -14.53 -3.67
CA VAL A 73 -9.46 -15.02 -2.67
C VAL A 73 -8.55 -13.88 -2.24
N SER A 74 -8.29 -13.76 -0.94
CA SER A 74 -7.32 -12.77 -0.43
C SER A 74 -5.94 -13.02 -1.03
N ASP A 75 -5.31 -11.96 -1.55
CA ASP A 75 -3.92 -11.95 -2.03
C ASP A 75 -3.01 -11.18 -1.05
N GLY A 76 -3.55 -10.88 0.14
CA GLY A 76 -2.86 -10.24 1.25
C GLY A 76 -3.16 -8.75 1.41
N THR A 77 -2.41 -8.16 2.33
CA THR A 77 -2.47 -6.72 2.64
C THR A 77 -1.09 -6.10 2.54
N GLU A 78 -1.03 -4.82 2.20
CA GLU A 78 0.21 -4.05 2.20
C GLU A 78 0.00 -2.75 2.98
N ASN A 79 0.78 -2.54 4.03
CA ASN A 79 0.68 -1.38 4.90
C ASN A 79 1.97 -0.58 4.86
N THR A 80 1.88 0.68 4.47
CA THR A 80 3.04 1.56 4.33
C THR A 80 2.95 2.72 5.30
N LEU A 81 4.06 3.00 5.98
CA LEU A 81 4.29 4.22 6.75
C LEU A 81 5.50 4.93 6.18
N ASN A 82 5.41 6.24 6.00
CA ASN A 82 6.52 7.03 5.47
C ASN A 82 6.53 8.44 6.08
N TYR A 83 7.67 9.10 5.94
CA TYR A 83 7.82 10.49 6.34
C TYR A 83 8.47 11.27 5.19
N GLN A 84 7.78 12.28 4.67
CA GLN A 84 8.32 13.14 3.62
C GLN A 84 8.77 14.47 4.22
N PHE A 85 10.00 14.84 3.98
CA PHE A 85 10.51 16.17 4.31
C PHE A 85 11.15 16.82 3.07
N ARG A 86 11.17 18.15 3.07
CA ARG A 86 11.73 18.94 1.98
C ARG A 86 12.90 19.76 2.53
N PRO A 87 14.15 19.27 2.41
CA PRO A 87 15.30 20.00 2.92
C PRO A 87 15.49 21.35 2.19
N VAL A 88 15.19 21.36 0.90
CA VAL A 88 15.17 22.57 0.05
C VAL A 88 14.11 22.35 -1.02
N LYS A 89 13.24 23.33 -1.24
CA LYS A 89 12.37 23.33 -2.43
C LYS A 89 13.24 23.40 -3.68
N PRO A 90 13.03 22.62 -4.71
CA PRO A 90 11.92 21.67 -4.98
C PRO A 90 12.21 20.18 -4.62
N TRP A 91 13.26 19.89 -3.85
CA TRP A 91 13.65 18.55 -3.47
C TRP A 91 12.81 17.99 -2.32
N PHE A 92 12.51 16.69 -2.38
CA PHE A 92 11.98 15.94 -1.23
C PHE A 92 12.76 14.65 -0.99
N VAL A 93 12.76 14.22 0.26
CA VAL A 93 13.30 12.94 0.72
C VAL A 93 12.23 12.25 1.55
N GLN A 94 12.03 10.96 1.31
CA GLN A 94 10.95 10.20 1.94
C GLN A 94 11.47 8.81 2.33
N PRO A 95 12.00 8.64 3.55
CA PRO A 95 12.16 7.34 4.14
C PRO A 95 10.80 6.71 4.42
N GLY A 96 10.72 5.39 4.33
CA GLY A 96 9.48 4.68 4.61
C GLY A 96 9.71 3.20 4.82
N PHE A 97 8.66 2.56 5.27
CA PHE A 97 8.62 1.14 5.54
C PHE A 97 7.27 0.59 5.09
N THR A 98 7.30 -0.53 4.39
CA THR A 98 6.12 -1.26 3.97
C THR A 98 6.16 -2.67 4.55
N LEU A 99 5.05 -3.11 5.12
CA LEU A 99 4.80 -4.48 5.51
C LEU A 99 3.74 -5.06 4.60
N GLU A 100 4.11 -6.09 3.86
CA GLU A 100 3.16 -6.93 3.10
C GLU A 100 2.95 -8.24 3.85
N SER A 101 1.69 -8.64 4.00
CA SER A 101 1.31 -9.88 4.67
C SER A 101 0.37 -10.66 3.78
N THR A 102 0.71 -11.92 3.56
CA THR A 102 -0.14 -12.94 2.93
C THR A 102 -0.29 -14.11 3.88
N ASP A 103 -1.10 -15.10 3.53
CA ASP A 103 -1.28 -16.31 4.34
C ASP A 103 0.04 -17.12 4.46
N GLU A 104 0.93 -17.01 3.47
CA GLU A 104 2.15 -17.81 3.38
C GLU A 104 3.40 -17.09 3.89
N LYS A 105 3.44 -15.75 3.82
CA LYS A 105 4.66 -14.98 4.09
C LYS A 105 4.39 -13.55 4.55
N SER A 106 5.39 -12.98 5.22
CA SER A 106 5.48 -11.57 5.52
C SER A 106 6.71 -10.97 4.85
N ILE A 107 6.54 -9.83 4.15
CA ILE A 107 7.61 -9.14 3.44
C ILE A 107 7.80 -7.76 4.06
N TYR A 108 9.01 -7.51 4.54
CA TYR A 108 9.44 -6.27 5.16
C TYR A 108 10.21 -5.46 4.12
N LYS A 109 9.73 -4.25 3.80
CA LYS A 109 10.23 -3.45 2.69
C LYS A 109 10.62 -2.03 3.15
N PRO A 110 11.74 -1.85 3.87
CA PRO A 110 12.27 -0.50 4.09
C PRO A 110 12.68 0.13 2.76
N PHE A 111 12.41 1.42 2.61
CA PHE A 111 12.76 2.15 1.40
C PHE A 111 13.19 3.59 1.70
N LEU A 112 13.95 4.14 0.77
CA LEU A 112 14.25 5.55 0.69
C LEU A 112 13.87 6.05 -0.70
N MET A 113 13.04 7.07 -0.76
CA MET A 113 12.69 7.75 -2.00
C MET A 113 13.17 9.20 -1.96
N THR A 114 13.65 9.69 -3.06
CA THR A 114 13.96 11.10 -3.26
C THR A 114 13.40 11.57 -4.59
N GLY A 115 13.06 12.82 -4.69
CA GLY A 115 12.55 13.38 -5.93
C GLY A 115 12.67 14.88 -6.03
N TYR A 116 12.45 15.34 -7.23
CA TYR A 116 12.52 16.74 -7.62
C TYR A 116 11.22 17.13 -8.34
N GLU A 117 10.64 18.22 -7.94
CA GLU A 117 9.40 18.76 -8.49
C GLU A 117 9.70 20.07 -9.21
N PHE A 118 9.53 20.09 -10.52
CA PHE A 118 9.73 21.25 -11.36
C PHE A 118 8.53 22.22 -11.25
N ASP A 119 8.77 23.51 -11.44
CA ASP A 119 7.72 24.53 -11.44
C ASP A 119 6.63 24.28 -12.51
N SER A 120 6.96 23.54 -13.55
CA SER A 120 6.03 23.10 -14.60
C SER A 120 5.02 22.03 -14.15
N GLY A 121 5.11 21.54 -12.90
CA GLY A 121 4.29 20.42 -12.38
C GLY A 121 4.81 19.03 -12.76
N ILE A 122 5.91 18.94 -13.50
CA ILE A 122 6.61 17.68 -13.74
C ILE A 122 7.40 17.32 -12.49
N TYR A 123 7.40 16.04 -12.13
CA TYR A 123 8.26 15.54 -11.06
C TYR A 123 9.02 14.29 -11.49
N ILE A 124 10.23 14.14 -10.96
CA ILE A 124 11.09 12.96 -11.16
C ILE A 124 11.39 12.41 -9.78
N ASN A 125 11.28 11.10 -9.60
CA ASN A 125 11.67 10.45 -8.36
C ASN A 125 12.47 9.17 -8.61
N ALA A 126 13.28 8.81 -7.62
CA ALA A 126 13.98 7.56 -7.54
C ALA A 126 13.73 6.93 -6.17
N ARG A 127 13.55 5.63 -6.14
CA ARG A 127 13.32 4.86 -4.91
C ARG A 127 14.27 3.66 -4.88
N TYR A 128 14.97 3.54 -3.76
CA TYR A 128 15.67 2.32 -3.40
C TYR A 128 14.88 1.57 -2.34
N ARG A 129 14.69 0.28 -2.51
CA ARG A 129 13.92 -0.57 -1.61
C ARG A 129 14.67 -1.88 -1.36
N TYR A 130 14.79 -2.23 -0.10
CA TYR A 130 15.25 -3.53 0.35
C TYR A 130 14.05 -4.39 0.71
N GLU A 131 14.03 -5.65 0.32
CA GLU A 131 12.94 -6.59 0.65
C GLU A 131 13.53 -7.77 1.43
N TYR A 132 12.97 -8.01 2.60
CA TYR A 132 13.22 -9.19 3.42
C TYR A 132 11.93 -9.97 3.53
N THR A 133 11.90 -11.17 2.94
CA THR A 133 10.77 -12.09 2.97
C THR A 133 11.00 -13.12 4.06
N ARG A 134 10.05 -13.21 4.97
CA ARG A 134 9.98 -14.26 5.98
C ARG A 134 8.85 -15.21 5.61
N GLU A 135 9.20 -16.47 5.36
CA GLU A 135 8.24 -17.53 5.07
C GLU A 135 7.55 -18.00 6.35
N SER A 136 6.25 -18.29 6.27
CA SER A 136 5.45 -18.77 7.41
C SER A 136 5.62 -20.27 7.65
N GLU A 137 6.02 -21.05 6.62
CA GLU A 137 6.25 -22.49 6.74
C GLU A 137 7.62 -22.81 7.34
N ALA A 138 7.63 -23.69 8.32
CA ALA A 138 8.86 -24.19 8.91
C ALA A 138 9.68 -24.99 7.88
N GLY A 139 10.92 -24.54 7.63
CA GLY A 139 11.85 -25.20 6.71
C GLY A 139 12.04 -24.53 5.36
N LYS A 140 11.30 -23.45 5.04
CA LYS A 140 11.62 -22.57 3.92
C LYS A 140 12.62 -21.50 4.34
N GLU A 141 13.58 -21.20 3.47
CA GLU A 141 14.60 -20.18 3.73
C GLU A 141 14.06 -18.77 3.42
N ASP A 142 14.43 -17.83 4.28
CA ASP A 142 14.12 -16.40 4.10
C ASP A 142 14.87 -15.84 2.90
N MET A 143 14.20 -15.00 2.11
CA MET A 143 14.79 -14.34 0.93
C MET A 143 15.10 -12.88 1.18
N LYS A 144 16.17 -12.41 0.55
CA LYS A 144 16.59 -10.99 0.56
C LYS A 144 16.73 -10.49 -0.87
N THR A 145 16.11 -9.35 -1.19
CA THR A 145 16.15 -8.75 -2.53
C THR A 145 16.34 -7.23 -2.44
N ASN A 146 17.15 -6.68 -3.33
CA ASN A 146 17.30 -5.24 -3.52
C ASN A 146 16.57 -4.82 -4.81
N ARG A 147 15.83 -3.71 -4.74
CA ARG A 147 15.09 -3.13 -5.88
C ARG A 147 15.19 -1.62 -5.91
#